data_120e60429e6ede464ebec7f4c5520e81
#
_entry.id   120e60429e6ede464ebec7f4c5520e81
#
_cell.length_a   1.000
_cell.length_b   1.000
_cell.length_c   1.000
_cell.angle_alpha   90.00
_cell.angle_beta   90.00
_cell.angle_gamma   90.00
#
_symmetry.space_group_name_H-M   'P 1'
#
loop_
_entity.id
_entity.type
_entity.pdbx_description
1 polymer ?
#
loop_
_entity_poly.entity_id
_entity_poly.type
_entity_poly.pdbx_seq_one_letter_code
_entity_poly.pdbx_strand_id
1 'polypeptide(L)'
;MNRITRAALAAPAMGLVGVLALGGPAFAADGSVQAQLSQLNGSGASGTSMVTVSGTTITVNLAARGLVADQPHAAHIHFGADARHECPTMADDTDKNGHLNTTEGGPAYGPVVVSLTKTGDTSAKSVLAIDRYDTANGGKISYERGSITVSQEVADAISNGQAVVVVHGVDYNHDGKYSGTAKSDLDPKLPTEATDPAICGVLSASQMGAMPNGGAATGDGSTTGIEYAGLIGAGSIALLTGAALVSRRRLVPTRR
;
A
#
# COMPACT_ATOMS: atom_id res chain seq x y z
N MET A 1 -47.98 -71.28 -20.57
CA MET A 1 -48.44 -69.86 -20.35
C MET A 1 -47.66 -69.30 -19.18
N ASN A 2 -46.52 -68.57 -19.49
CA ASN A 2 -45.60 -68.08 -18.47
C ASN A 2 -45.91 -66.61 -18.21
N ARG A 3 -46.22 -66.32 -16.96
CA ARG A 3 -46.38 -64.95 -16.48
C ARG A 3 -45.03 -64.44 -16.03
N ILE A 4 -44.52 -63.41 -16.67
CA ILE A 4 -43.29 -62.73 -16.30
C ILE A 4 -43.68 -61.56 -15.36
N THR A 5 -43.27 -61.67 -14.10
CA THR A 5 -43.44 -60.63 -13.09
C THR A 5 -42.30 -59.62 -13.25
N ARG A 6 -42.62 -58.34 -13.56
CA ARG A 6 -41.67 -57.27 -13.62
C ARG A 6 -41.54 -56.64 -12.23
N ALA A 7 -40.36 -56.73 -11.62
CA ALA A 7 -40.00 -56.02 -10.43
C ALA A 7 -39.61 -54.56 -10.78
N ALA A 8 -40.28 -53.62 -10.17
CA ALA A 8 -39.93 -52.18 -10.27
C ALA A 8 -38.87 -51.86 -9.23
N LEU A 9 -37.68 -51.45 -9.67
CA LEU A 9 -36.67 -50.86 -8.78
C LEU A 9 -37.02 -49.38 -8.54
N ALA A 10 -37.27 -49.03 -7.30
CA ALA A 10 -37.40 -47.64 -6.82
C ALA A 10 -35.97 -47.10 -6.53
N ALA A 11 -35.54 -46.07 -7.22
CA ALA A 11 -34.34 -45.36 -6.92
C ALA A 11 -34.60 -44.25 -5.85
N PRO A 12 -33.75 -44.09 -4.82
CA PRO A 12 -33.92 -43.00 -3.87
C PRO A 12 -33.44 -41.68 -4.50
N ALA A 13 -34.30 -40.69 -4.53
CA ALA A 13 -33.95 -39.30 -4.87
C ALA A 13 -33.10 -38.71 -3.75
N MET A 14 -31.81 -38.51 -3.97
CA MET A 14 -30.94 -37.69 -3.12
C MET A 14 -31.33 -36.22 -3.32
N GLY A 15 -31.98 -35.63 -2.32
CA GLY A 15 -32.27 -34.21 -2.24
C GLY A 15 -30.96 -33.42 -2.04
N LEU A 16 -30.61 -32.59 -3.03
CA LEU A 16 -29.52 -31.62 -2.93
C LEU A 16 -29.98 -30.49 -2.01
N VAL A 17 -29.54 -30.49 -0.74
CA VAL A 17 -29.74 -29.34 0.16
C VAL A 17 -28.77 -28.26 -0.29
N GLY A 18 -29.29 -27.29 -1.05
CA GLY A 18 -28.56 -26.07 -1.39
C GLY A 18 -28.35 -25.23 -0.13
N VAL A 19 -27.11 -25.14 0.33
CA VAL A 19 -26.70 -24.18 1.36
C VAL A 19 -26.71 -22.79 0.70
N LEU A 20 -27.76 -22.02 0.96
CA LEU A 20 -27.77 -20.59 0.68
C LEU A 20 -26.81 -19.96 1.69
N ALA A 21 -25.59 -19.68 1.26
CA ALA A 21 -24.67 -18.80 1.96
C ALA A 21 -25.29 -17.40 1.95
N LEU A 22 -25.91 -17.00 3.06
CA LEU A 22 -26.28 -15.62 3.31
C LEU A 22 -24.97 -14.85 3.44
N GLY A 23 -24.54 -14.19 2.35
CA GLY A 23 -23.44 -13.23 2.40
C GLY A 23 -23.84 -12.11 3.36
N GLY A 24 -23.28 -12.12 4.57
CA GLY A 24 -23.36 -10.97 5.48
C GLY A 24 -22.64 -9.75 4.84
N PRO A 25 -22.96 -8.55 5.30
CA PRO A 25 -22.21 -7.35 4.84
C PRO A 25 -20.71 -7.58 5.08
N ALA A 26 -19.92 -7.43 4.03
CA ALA A 26 -18.49 -7.41 4.15
C ALA A 26 -18.12 -6.09 4.84
N PHE A 27 -17.57 -6.17 6.04
CA PHE A 27 -16.99 -5.02 6.73
C PHE A 27 -15.54 -4.87 6.27
N ALA A 28 -15.07 -3.62 6.16
CA ALA A 28 -13.65 -3.35 5.97
C ALA A 28 -12.85 -4.11 7.02
N ALA A 29 -11.81 -4.80 6.62
CA ALA A 29 -10.92 -5.46 7.56
C ALA A 29 -10.22 -4.39 8.39
N ASP A 30 -10.36 -4.43 9.72
CA ASP A 30 -9.59 -3.58 10.60
C ASP A 30 -8.09 -3.82 10.38
N GLY A 31 -7.31 -2.76 10.20
CA GLY A 31 -5.89 -2.90 9.90
C GLY A 31 -5.20 -1.59 9.57
N SER A 32 -3.94 -1.70 9.22
CA SER A 32 -3.14 -0.55 8.80
C SER A 32 -2.61 -0.77 7.38
N VAL A 33 -2.74 0.27 6.58
CA VAL A 33 -2.15 0.38 5.24
C VAL A 33 -1.16 1.53 5.21
N GLN A 34 -0.21 1.48 4.30
CA GLN A 34 0.82 2.51 4.17
C GLN A 34 1.08 2.86 2.72
N ALA A 35 1.57 4.06 2.48
CA ALA A 35 2.04 4.53 1.20
C ALA A 35 3.44 5.13 1.31
N GLN A 36 4.32 4.81 0.38
CA GLN A 36 5.52 5.58 0.08
C GLN A 36 5.13 6.66 -0.92
N LEU A 37 5.34 7.92 -0.55
CA LEU A 37 5.00 9.05 -1.40
C LEU A 37 6.22 9.45 -2.22
N SER A 38 6.13 9.25 -3.53
CA SER A 38 7.17 9.61 -4.49
C SER A 38 6.86 10.95 -5.16
N GLN A 39 7.90 11.65 -5.59
CA GLN A 39 7.75 12.94 -6.25
C GLN A 39 6.92 12.84 -7.55
N LEU A 40 6.15 13.88 -7.80
CA LEU A 40 5.54 14.23 -9.07
C LEU A 40 6.06 15.61 -9.51
N ASN A 41 5.93 15.93 -10.78
CA ASN A 41 6.23 17.25 -11.32
C ASN A 41 7.64 17.79 -11.00
N GLY A 42 8.59 16.88 -10.76
CA GLY A 42 9.95 17.29 -10.41
C GLY A 42 10.06 18.01 -9.05
N SER A 43 9.09 17.86 -8.16
CA SER A 43 9.03 18.57 -6.87
C SER A 43 10.24 18.32 -5.96
N GLY A 44 10.97 17.20 -6.13
CA GLY A 44 12.05 16.78 -5.23
C GLY A 44 11.55 16.31 -3.86
N ALA A 45 10.24 16.36 -3.62
CA ALA A 45 9.63 15.99 -2.36
C ALA A 45 9.43 14.47 -2.22
N SER A 46 9.31 14.00 -0.99
CA SER A 46 9.02 12.60 -0.68
C SER A 46 8.35 12.49 0.68
N GLY A 47 7.69 11.36 0.95
CA GLY A 47 7.02 11.16 2.21
C GLY A 47 6.55 9.74 2.46
N THR A 48 5.84 9.58 3.55
CA THR A 48 5.13 8.34 3.92
C THR A 48 3.76 8.69 4.48
N SER A 49 2.79 7.85 4.24
CA SER A 49 1.50 7.92 4.92
C SER A 49 1.15 6.56 5.49
N MET A 50 0.55 6.55 6.67
CA MET A 50 -0.05 5.37 7.29
C MET A 50 -1.50 5.69 7.63
N VAL A 51 -2.39 4.81 7.23
CA VAL A 51 -3.81 4.90 7.55
C VAL A 51 -4.23 3.64 8.30
N THR A 52 -4.76 3.83 9.51
CA THR A 52 -5.39 2.76 10.28
C THR A 52 -6.90 2.83 10.06
N VAL A 53 -7.50 1.70 9.70
CA VAL A 53 -8.94 1.55 9.46
C VAL A 53 -9.55 0.77 10.62
N SER A 54 -10.65 1.25 11.16
CA SER A 54 -11.49 0.54 12.13
C SER A 54 -12.97 0.77 11.78
N GLY A 55 -13.57 -0.23 11.15
CA GLY A 55 -14.89 -0.08 10.52
C GLY A 55 -14.89 1.07 9.51
N THR A 56 -15.72 2.10 9.75
CA THR A 56 -15.80 3.31 8.92
C THR A 56 -15.04 4.51 9.50
N THR A 57 -14.18 4.27 10.50
CA THR A 57 -13.35 5.32 11.10
C THR A 57 -11.89 5.10 10.71
N ILE A 58 -11.23 6.17 10.30
CA ILE A 58 -9.80 6.12 9.96
C ILE A 58 -8.98 7.07 10.81
N THR A 59 -7.73 6.68 11.06
CA THR A 59 -6.67 7.54 11.59
C THR A 59 -5.57 7.65 10.55
N VAL A 60 -5.12 8.87 10.26
CA VAL A 60 -4.11 9.15 9.24
C VAL A 60 -2.90 9.79 9.87
N ASN A 61 -1.73 9.23 9.59
CA ASN A 61 -0.42 9.84 9.84
C ASN A 61 0.25 10.08 8.50
N LEU A 62 0.76 11.29 8.26
CA LEU A 62 1.48 11.65 7.06
C LEU A 62 2.72 12.46 7.42
N ALA A 63 3.87 12.03 6.93
CA ALA A 63 5.13 12.74 7.04
C ALA A 63 5.69 13.00 5.64
N ALA A 64 6.03 14.25 5.34
CA ALA A 64 6.62 14.64 4.06
C ALA A 64 7.77 15.62 4.25
N ARG A 65 8.67 15.67 3.28
CA ARG A 65 9.83 16.57 3.25
C ARG A 65 10.15 16.98 1.82
N GLY A 66 10.92 18.07 1.68
CA GLY A 66 11.28 18.63 0.37
C GLY A 66 10.12 19.38 -0.29
N LEU A 67 9.09 19.68 0.47
CA LEU A 67 7.96 20.51 0.05
C LEU A 67 8.36 21.99 0.00
N VAL A 68 7.54 22.83 -0.63
CA VAL A 68 7.77 24.28 -0.65
C VAL A 68 7.71 24.83 0.78
N ALA A 69 8.84 25.35 1.24
CA ALA A 69 8.98 25.75 2.64
C ALA A 69 8.00 26.86 3.02
N ASP A 70 7.41 26.70 4.22
CA ASP A 70 6.54 27.68 4.85
C ASP A 70 5.26 28.00 4.05
N GLN A 71 4.93 27.15 3.05
CA GLN A 71 3.69 27.20 2.29
C GLN A 71 2.69 26.15 2.80
N PRO A 72 1.37 26.39 2.70
CA PRO A 72 0.36 25.38 2.96
C PRO A 72 0.35 24.35 1.82
N HIS A 73 0.18 23.07 2.17
CA HIS A 73 0.07 21.99 1.21
C HIS A 73 -1.24 21.24 1.38
N ALA A 74 -2.13 21.35 0.40
CA ALA A 74 -3.32 20.52 0.37
C ALA A 74 -2.92 19.03 0.28
N ALA A 75 -3.53 18.21 1.11
CA ALA A 75 -3.28 16.77 1.12
C ALA A 75 -4.61 16.01 1.16
N HIS A 76 -4.72 14.96 0.36
CA HIS A 76 -5.97 14.23 0.17
C HIS A 76 -5.76 12.72 0.11
N ILE A 77 -6.82 11.97 0.45
CA ILE A 77 -7.00 10.61 0.02
C ILE A 77 -7.98 10.63 -1.15
N HIS A 78 -7.59 9.99 -2.24
CA HIS A 78 -8.34 9.86 -3.48
C HIS A 78 -8.81 8.44 -3.66
N PHE A 79 -10.01 8.27 -4.23
CA PHE A 79 -10.56 7.01 -4.66
C PHE A 79 -11.73 7.26 -5.61
N GLY A 80 -11.90 6.41 -6.61
CA GLY A 80 -13.06 6.36 -7.49
C GLY A 80 -13.11 5.02 -8.19
N ALA A 81 -14.29 4.41 -8.30
CA ALA A 81 -14.46 3.06 -8.84
C ALA A 81 -13.93 2.92 -10.29
N ASP A 82 -13.96 4.00 -11.07
CA ASP A 82 -13.47 4.03 -12.46
C ASP A 82 -12.01 4.50 -12.58
N ALA A 83 -11.35 4.86 -11.48
CA ALA A 83 -9.95 5.26 -11.50
C ALA A 83 -9.02 4.05 -11.60
N ARG A 84 -7.78 4.29 -12.06
CA ARG A 84 -6.75 3.24 -12.16
C ARG A 84 -6.14 2.84 -10.80
N HIS A 85 -6.42 3.61 -9.75
CA HIS A 85 -5.90 3.44 -8.38
C HIS A 85 -4.36 3.48 -8.32
N GLU A 86 -3.77 4.41 -9.03
CA GLU A 86 -2.32 4.58 -9.13
C GLU A 86 -1.92 6.05 -9.09
N CYS A 87 -0.64 6.31 -8.96
CA CYS A 87 -0.10 7.65 -9.15
C CYS A 87 -0.01 7.96 -10.64
N PRO A 88 -0.33 9.20 -11.07
CA PRO A 88 -0.18 9.59 -12.45
C PRO A 88 1.29 9.62 -12.88
N THR A 89 1.52 9.52 -14.16
CA THR A 89 2.82 9.62 -14.81
C THR A 89 2.79 10.69 -15.89
N MET A 90 3.92 11.06 -16.46
CA MET A 90 3.98 12.00 -17.58
C MET A 90 3.25 11.53 -18.85
N ALA A 91 2.78 10.27 -18.90
CA ALA A 91 1.86 9.83 -19.95
C ALA A 91 0.44 10.41 -19.79
N ASP A 92 0.11 10.87 -18.58
CA ASP A 92 -1.17 11.51 -18.26
C ASP A 92 -1.15 13.02 -18.53
N ASP A 93 0.00 13.63 -18.83
CA ASP A 93 0.14 15.02 -19.32
C ASP A 93 -0.48 15.12 -20.72
N THR A 94 -1.76 15.46 -20.78
CA THR A 94 -2.56 15.44 -22.01
C THR A 94 -2.39 16.68 -22.86
N ASP A 95 -2.12 17.82 -22.25
CA ASP A 95 -1.86 19.09 -22.92
C ASP A 95 -0.38 19.27 -23.29
N LYS A 96 0.48 18.36 -22.83
CA LYS A 96 1.94 18.30 -23.11
C LYS A 96 2.69 19.56 -22.70
N ASN A 97 2.25 20.16 -21.60
CA ASN A 97 2.93 21.34 -21.06
C ASN A 97 4.13 21.00 -20.17
N GLY A 98 4.37 19.70 -19.90
CA GLY A 98 5.46 19.18 -19.07
C GLY A 98 5.15 19.13 -17.59
N HIS A 99 3.90 19.34 -17.19
CA HIS A 99 3.41 19.29 -15.83
C HIS A 99 2.12 18.48 -15.76
N LEU A 100 1.89 17.81 -14.65
CA LEU A 100 0.64 17.14 -14.35
C LEU A 100 -0.21 18.06 -13.48
N ASN A 101 -1.32 18.54 -14.00
CA ASN A 101 -2.31 19.23 -13.19
C ASN A 101 -3.27 18.26 -12.51
N THR A 102 -4.16 18.76 -11.66
CA THR A 102 -5.09 17.91 -10.89
C THR A 102 -6.08 17.18 -11.77
N THR A 103 -6.57 17.81 -12.85
CA THR A 103 -7.52 17.21 -13.80
C THR A 103 -6.87 16.06 -14.56
N GLU A 104 -5.64 16.21 -14.96
CA GLU A 104 -4.87 15.18 -15.67
C GLU A 104 -4.55 13.98 -14.78
N GLY A 105 -4.26 14.22 -13.50
CA GLY A 105 -4.06 13.15 -12.53
C GLY A 105 -5.35 12.40 -12.18
N GLY A 106 -6.51 13.02 -12.35
CA GLY A 106 -7.82 12.48 -11.97
C GLY A 106 -8.10 11.05 -12.44
N PRO A 107 -7.87 10.67 -13.72
CA PRO A 107 -8.05 9.30 -14.18
C PRO A 107 -7.17 8.26 -13.47
N ALA A 108 -6.03 8.67 -12.92
CA ALA A 108 -5.13 7.77 -12.20
C ALA A 108 -5.60 7.55 -10.75
N TYR A 109 -5.75 8.60 -9.97
CA TYR A 109 -6.04 8.48 -8.54
C TYR A 109 -7.51 8.64 -8.16
N GLY A 110 -8.37 9.15 -9.03
CA GLY A 110 -9.79 9.38 -8.76
C GLY A 110 -10.10 10.70 -8.05
N PRO A 111 -11.37 10.96 -7.73
CA PRO A 111 -11.80 12.14 -6.98
C PRO A 111 -11.30 12.10 -5.53
N VAL A 112 -11.26 13.28 -4.88
CA VAL A 112 -11.00 13.40 -3.45
C VAL A 112 -12.15 12.77 -2.66
N VAL A 113 -11.81 11.88 -1.72
CA VAL A 113 -12.78 11.28 -0.78
C VAL A 113 -12.51 11.73 0.66
N VAL A 114 -11.26 12.09 1.00
CA VAL A 114 -10.89 12.66 2.30
C VAL A 114 -9.93 13.82 2.11
N SER A 115 -10.25 14.96 2.69
CA SER A 115 -9.37 16.11 2.80
C SER A 115 -8.62 16.04 4.14
N LEU A 116 -7.30 16.00 4.11
CA LEU A 116 -6.44 15.87 5.30
C LEU A 116 -6.24 17.24 5.97
N THR A 117 -7.35 17.87 6.33
CA THR A 117 -7.36 19.13 7.08
C THR A 117 -6.99 18.91 8.55
N LYS A 118 -6.30 19.86 9.18
CA LYS A 118 -5.94 19.80 10.62
C LYS A 118 -7.17 19.84 11.53
N THR A 119 -8.18 20.59 11.12
CA THR A 119 -9.41 20.84 11.91
C THR A 119 -10.64 20.91 11.01
N GLY A 120 -11.82 20.70 11.59
CA GLY A 120 -13.09 20.86 10.90
C GLY A 120 -13.41 19.72 9.92
N ASP A 121 -14.15 20.05 8.87
CA ASP A 121 -14.62 19.07 7.87
C ASP A 121 -13.48 18.44 7.07
N THR A 122 -13.54 17.13 6.88
CA THR A 122 -12.58 16.32 6.11
C THR A 122 -13.18 15.74 4.82
N SER A 123 -14.38 16.13 4.47
CA SER A 123 -15.01 15.65 3.23
C SER A 123 -14.37 16.29 1.98
N ALA A 124 -14.77 15.81 0.80
CA ALA A 124 -14.37 16.40 -0.48
C ALA A 124 -14.73 17.90 -0.62
N LYS A 125 -15.70 18.41 0.17
CA LYS A 125 -16.05 19.85 0.17
C LYS A 125 -14.93 20.74 0.66
N SER A 126 -13.96 20.18 1.36
CA SER A 126 -12.82 20.88 1.94
C SER A 126 -11.57 20.86 1.04
N VAL A 127 -11.68 20.42 -0.21
CA VAL A 127 -10.56 20.24 -1.14
C VAL A 127 -9.68 21.49 -1.30
N LEU A 128 -10.26 22.69 -1.25
CA LEU A 128 -9.55 23.98 -1.34
C LEU A 128 -9.53 24.77 -0.03
N ALA A 129 -9.71 24.11 1.11
CA ALA A 129 -9.66 24.75 2.42
C ALA A 129 -8.23 25.04 2.87
N ILE A 130 -7.52 25.88 2.13
CA ILE A 130 -6.07 26.13 2.24
C ILE A 130 -5.65 26.54 3.66
N ASP A 131 -6.46 27.30 4.36
CA ASP A 131 -6.25 27.75 5.73
C ASP A 131 -6.27 26.62 6.77
N ARG A 132 -6.77 25.45 6.39
CA ARG A 132 -6.90 24.28 7.28
C ARG A 132 -5.92 23.14 6.97
N TYR A 133 -5.15 23.24 5.90
CA TYR A 133 -4.08 22.28 5.63
C TYR A 133 -2.81 22.59 6.41
N ASP A 134 -1.90 21.65 6.42
CA ASP A 134 -0.62 21.83 7.07
C ASP A 134 0.29 22.77 6.26
N THR A 135 1.04 23.58 6.98
CA THR A 135 2.12 24.39 6.42
C THR A 135 3.43 23.63 6.56
N ALA A 136 4.20 23.54 5.49
CA ALA A 136 5.46 22.79 5.48
C ALA A 136 6.57 23.60 6.16
N ASN A 137 6.66 23.53 7.48
CA ASN A 137 7.68 24.23 8.27
C ASN A 137 9.09 23.80 7.83
N GLY A 138 9.83 24.71 7.21
CA GLY A 138 11.14 24.38 6.61
C GLY A 138 11.06 23.24 5.59
N GLY A 139 9.98 23.17 4.83
CA GLY A 139 9.73 22.14 3.81
C GLY A 139 9.29 20.79 4.35
N LYS A 140 8.78 20.70 5.57
CA LYS A 140 8.35 19.45 6.22
C LYS A 140 6.94 19.52 6.76
N ILE A 141 6.18 18.44 6.57
CA ILE A 141 4.88 18.20 7.18
C ILE A 141 4.98 17.00 8.13
N SER A 142 4.31 17.12 9.28
CA SER A 142 4.04 16.01 10.20
C SER A 142 2.58 16.12 10.65
N TYR A 143 1.72 15.46 9.90
CA TYR A 143 0.27 15.47 10.08
C TYR A 143 -0.18 14.21 10.81
N GLU A 144 -1.06 14.38 11.79
CA GLU A 144 -1.76 13.30 12.47
C GLU A 144 -3.20 13.71 12.72
N ARG A 145 -4.13 12.87 12.32
CA ARG A 145 -5.55 13.06 12.64
C ARG A 145 -6.27 11.72 12.73
N GLY A 146 -6.97 11.54 13.85
CA GLY A 146 -7.85 10.41 14.10
C GLY A 146 -9.32 10.75 13.98
N SER A 147 -10.16 9.72 14.13
CA SER A 147 -11.62 9.82 14.14
C SER A 147 -12.22 10.48 12.89
N ILE A 148 -11.61 10.26 11.74
CA ILE A 148 -12.17 10.68 10.46
C ILE A 148 -13.17 9.60 10.03
N THR A 149 -14.45 9.99 9.90
CA THR A 149 -15.50 9.08 9.42
C THR A 149 -15.54 9.09 7.90
N VAL A 150 -15.55 7.92 7.29
CA VAL A 150 -15.66 7.70 5.85
C VAL A 150 -16.85 6.77 5.53
N SER A 151 -17.23 6.65 4.27
CA SER A 151 -18.19 5.62 3.85
C SER A 151 -17.56 4.22 3.94
N GLN A 152 -18.40 3.17 3.98
CA GLN A 152 -17.91 1.79 3.92
C GLN A 152 -17.10 1.54 2.66
N GLU A 153 -17.57 2.05 1.52
CA GLU A 153 -16.86 1.94 0.24
C GLU A 153 -15.44 2.52 0.29
N VAL A 154 -15.28 3.69 0.90
CA VAL A 154 -13.96 4.33 1.06
C VAL A 154 -13.08 3.54 2.05
N ALA A 155 -13.64 3.03 3.14
CA ALA A 155 -12.91 2.21 4.09
C ALA A 155 -12.42 0.90 3.44
N ASP A 156 -13.27 0.26 2.64
CA ASP A 156 -12.93 -0.93 1.87
C ASP A 156 -11.86 -0.64 0.82
N ALA A 157 -11.97 0.46 0.09
CA ALA A 157 -10.99 0.89 -0.91
C ALA A 157 -9.60 1.14 -0.28
N ILE A 158 -9.55 1.79 0.88
CA ILE A 158 -8.31 2.00 1.64
C ILE A 158 -7.70 0.65 2.03
N SER A 159 -8.49 -0.24 2.61
CA SER A 159 -8.04 -1.55 3.09
C SER A 159 -7.55 -2.46 1.96
N ASN A 160 -8.15 -2.34 0.77
CA ASN A 160 -7.85 -3.16 -0.40
C ASN A 160 -6.76 -2.59 -1.32
N GLY A 161 -6.10 -1.48 -0.95
CA GLY A 161 -5.02 -0.92 -1.76
C GLY A 161 -5.50 -0.16 -3.00
N GLN A 162 -6.73 0.37 -2.98
CA GLN A 162 -7.31 1.10 -4.10
C GLN A 162 -7.34 2.63 -3.88
N ALA A 163 -6.96 3.08 -2.69
CA ALA A 163 -6.91 4.49 -2.36
C ALA A 163 -5.50 5.06 -2.52
N VAL A 164 -5.43 6.31 -2.92
CA VAL A 164 -4.18 7.01 -3.25
C VAL A 164 -4.06 8.26 -2.39
N VAL A 165 -2.90 8.48 -1.79
CA VAL A 165 -2.57 9.72 -1.06
C VAL A 165 -1.84 10.66 -1.99
N VAL A 166 -2.30 11.90 -2.07
CA VAL A 166 -1.67 12.97 -2.87
C VAL A 166 -1.45 14.18 -1.98
N VAL A 167 -0.27 14.78 -2.07
CA VAL A 167 0.04 16.09 -1.49
C VAL A 167 0.34 17.04 -2.63
N HIS A 168 -0.27 18.21 -2.60
CA HIS A 168 -0.20 19.23 -3.65
C HIS A 168 0.76 20.36 -3.26
N GLY A 169 1.20 21.11 -4.25
CA GLY A 169 2.06 22.26 -4.10
C GLY A 169 3.47 22.04 -4.65
N VAL A 170 3.76 22.63 -5.79
CA VAL A 170 5.05 22.55 -6.49
C VAL A 170 5.57 23.97 -6.73
N ASP A 171 6.85 24.19 -6.64
CA ASP A 171 7.51 25.44 -6.96
C ASP A 171 8.33 25.23 -8.25
N TYR A 172 7.77 25.57 -9.40
CA TYR A 172 8.39 25.35 -10.69
C TYR A 172 9.52 26.33 -10.99
N ASN A 173 9.42 27.55 -10.48
CA ASN A 173 10.37 28.61 -10.72
C ASN A 173 11.43 28.75 -9.63
N HIS A 174 11.32 27.96 -8.55
CA HIS A 174 12.24 27.88 -7.41
C HIS A 174 12.39 29.21 -6.65
N ASP A 175 11.29 29.99 -6.55
CA ASP A 175 11.30 31.26 -5.78
C ASP A 175 10.84 31.09 -4.33
N GLY A 176 10.52 29.85 -3.91
CA GLY A 176 10.16 29.48 -2.54
C GLY A 176 8.71 29.75 -2.18
N LYS A 177 7.83 29.98 -3.13
CA LYS A 177 6.40 30.25 -2.92
C LYS A 177 5.57 29.84 -4.13
N TYR A 178 4.26 29.78 -3.94
CA TYR A 178 3.34 29.55 -5.06
C TYR A 178 3.11 30.86 -5.83
N SER A 179 3.64 30.94 -7.02
CA SER A 179 3.65 32.14 -7.86
C SER A 179 3.40 31.76 -9.34
N GLY A 180 3.86 32.58 -10.24
CA GLY A 180 3.72 32.33 -11.67
C GLY A 180 2.40 32.83 -12.27
N THR A 181 2.33 32.84 -13.59
CA THR A 181 1.20 33.34 -14.37
C THR A 181 0.19 32.25 -14.75
N ALA A 182 0.64 31.00 -14.77
CA ALA A 182 -0.23 29.84 -15.03
C ALA A 182 -1.25 29.69 -13.91
N LYS A 183 -2.47 29.42 -14.29
CA LYS A 183 -3.61 29.33 -13.35
C LYS A 183 -4.02 27.89 -13.13
N SER A 184 -4.44 27.62 -11.89
CA SER A 184 -4.97 26.32 -11.50
C SER A 184 -6.19 25.94 -12.35
N ASP A 185 -6.26 24.68 -12.70
CA ASP A 185 -7.42 24.05 -13.34
C ASP A 185 -8.62 23.94 -12.39
N LEU A 186 -8.39 24.00 -11.06
CA LEU A 186 -9.45 23.93 -10.06
C LEU A 186 -10.05 25.30 -9.68
N ASP A 187 -9.21 26.33 -9.55
CA ASP A 187 -9.62 27.70 -9.23
C ASP A 187 -8.67 28.71 -9.91
N PRO A 188 -9.12 29.49 -10.89
CA PRO A 188 -8.29 30.44 -11.63
C PRO A 188 -7.75 31.59 -10.77
N LYS A 189 -8.15 31.69 -9.51
CA LYS A 189 -7.58 32.65 -8.55
C LYS A 189 -6.26 32.17 -7.98
N LEU A 190 -6.02 30.86 -8.02
CA LEU A 190 -4.79 30.23 -7.55
C LEU A 190 -3.79 30.06 -8.71
N PRO A 191 -2.49 30.13 -8.42
CA PRO A 191 -1.48 29.66 -9.37
C PRO A 191 -1.52 28.13 -9.46
N THR A 192 -1.14 27.57 -10.61
CA THR A 192 -1.03 26.11 -10.81
C THR A 192 -0.09 25.47 -9.77
N GLU A 193 0.97 26.15 -9.39
CA GLU A 193 1.91 25.72 -8.35
C GLU A 193 1.27 25.34 -7.02
N ALA A 194 0.14 25.98 -6.66
CA ALA A 194 -0.55 25.69 -5.41
C ALA A 194 -1.38 24.39 -5.44
N THR A 195 -1.76 23.95 -6.64
CA THR A 195 -2.71 22.84 -6.82
C THR A 195 -2.16 21.61 -7.53
N ASP A 196 -1.05 21.75 -8.24
CA ASP A 196 -0.44 20.61 -8.91
C ASP A 196 0.11 19.60 -7.90
N PRO A 197 -0.01 18.29 -8.18
CA PRO A 197 0.44 17.26 -7.27
C PRO A 197 1.97 17.26 -7.13
N ALA A 198 2.46 17.32 -5.90
CA ALA A 198 3.89 17.29 -5.57
C ALA A 198 4.39 15.88 -5.26
N ILE A 199 3.62 15.10 -4.51
CA ILE A 199 3.94 13.71 -4.18
C ILE A 199 2.68 12.86 -4.17
N CYS A 200 2.85 11.58 -4.48
CA CYS A 200 1.77 10.62 -4.57
C CYS A 200 2.21 9.23 -4.13
N GLY A 201 1.30 8.44 -3.56
CA GLY A 201 1.53 7.04 -3.21
C GLY A 201 0.24 6.27 -3.00
N VAL A 202 0.22 5.02 -3.44
CA VAL A 202 -0.90 4.10 -3.25
C VAL A 202 -0.84 3.51 -1.85
N LEU A 203 -1.96 3.54 -1.13
CA LEU A 203 -2.10 2.86 0.16
C LEU A 203 -2.15 1.36 -0.07
N SER A 204 -1.25 0.62 0.50
CA SER A 204 -1.18 -0.83 0.40
C SER A 204 -1.04 -1.48 1.78
N ALA A 205 -1.43 -2.73 1.91
CA ALA A 205 -1.31 -3.44 3.17
C ALA A 205 0.11 -3.34 3.71
N SER A 206 0.24 -2.93 4.98
CA SER A 206 1.54 -2.89 5.65
C SER A 206 2.11 -4.30 5.73
N GLN A 207 3.28 -4.52 5.13
CA GLN A 207 4.00 -5.80 5.22
C GLN A 207 4.32 -6.18 6.68
N MET A 208 4.25 -5.22 7.60
CA MET A 208 4.48 -5.45 9.04
C MET A 208 3.26 -6.08 9.75
N GLY A 209 2.07 -6.08 9.13
CA GLY A 209 0.88 -6.79 9.65
C GLY A 209 0.86 -8.28 9.35
N ALA A 210 1.75 -8.75 8.46
CA ALA A 210 1.91 -10.17 8.13
C ALA A 210 3.00 -10.86 8.95
N MET A 211 3.17 -10.49 10.22
CA MET A 211 3.87 -11.39 11.15
C MET A 211 3.01 -12.65 11.26
N PRO A 212 3.51 -13.84 10.88
CA PRO A 212 2.76 -15.07 11.09
C PRO A 212 2.33 -15.13 12.57
N ASN A 213 1.04 -15.26 12.84
CA ASN A 213 0.54 -15.65 14.15
C ASN A 213 0.97 -17.11 14.41
N GLY A 214 2.22 -17.26 14.75
CA GLY A 214 2.91 -18.48 15.06
C GLY A 214 4.34 -18.03 15.22
N GLY A 215 4.78 -17.79 16.46
CA GLY A 215 6.19 -17.66 16.74
C GLY A 215 6.87 -18.84 16.03
N ALA A 216 7.89 -18.58 15.23
CA ALA A 216 8.78 -19.66 14.84
C ALA A 216 9.05 -20.41 16.15
N ALA A 217 8.72 -21.70 16.20
CA ALA A 217 9.08 -22.55 17.32
C ALA A 217 10.61 -22.62 17.37
N THR A 218 11.22 -21.52 17.81
CA THR A 218 12.63 -21.46 18.11
C THR A 218 12.81 -22.13 19.46
N GLY A 219 12.95 -23.49 19.40
CA GLY A 219 13.62 -24.23 20.43
C GLY A 219 12.87 -24.29 21.74
N ASP A 220 11.89 -25.17 21.81
CA ASP A 220 11.80 -25.98 23.00
C ASP A 220 13.07 -26.83 23.04
N GLY A 221 14.01 -26.46 23.90
CA GLY A 221 15.24 -27.20 24.17
C GLY A 221 14.95 -28.54 24.83
N SER A 222 14.07 -29.34 24.26
CA SER A 222 13.82 -30.70 24.61
C SER A 222 14.90 -31.55 24.00
N THR A 223 15.87 -31.96 24.79
CA THR A 223 16.88 -32.97 24.50
C THR A 223 16.30 -34.37 24.37
N THR A 224 15.15 -34.52 23.73
CA THR A 224 14.58 -35.81 23.40
C THR A 224 14.91 -36.17 21.96
N GLY A 225 16.03 -36.92 21.82
CA GLY A 225 16.31 -37.78 20.71
C GLY A 225 16.74 -37.11 19.41
N ILE A 226 18.04 -37.16 19.11
CA ILE A 226 18.54 -36.91 17.73
C ILE A 226 18.06 -38.09 16.88
N GLU A 227 16.92 -37.95 16.21
CA GLU A 227 16.32 -39.01 15.38
C GLU A 227 17.17 -39.38 14.14
N TYR A 228 18.25 -38.66 13.88
CA TYR A 228 19.17 -38.91 12.75
C TYR A 228 20.65 -39.00 13.21
N ALA A 229 20.92 -39.58 14.36
CA ALA A 229 22.30 -39.83 14.81
C ALA A 229 23.16 -40.58 13.77
N GLY A 230 22.54 -41.37 12.90
CA GLY A 230 23.22 -42.09 11.84
C GLY A 230 23.77 -41.20 10.71
N LEU A 231 23.15 -40.07 10.41
CA LEU A 231 23.60 -39.14 9.35
C LEU A 231 24.82 -38.32 9.81
N ILE A 232 24.91 -37.98 11.10
CA ILE A 232 26.04 -37.23 11.64
C ILE A 232 27.30 -38.13 11.66
N GLY A 233 27.14 -39.41 11.95
CA GLY A 233 28.22 -40.40 11.87
C GLY A 233 28.80 -40.58 10.47
N ALA A 234 27.95 -40.63 9.44
CA ALA A 234 28.39 -40.80 8.06
C ALA A 234 29.15 -39.56 7.53
N GLY A 235 28.74 -38.32 7.91
CA GLY A 235 29.46 -37.10 7.55
C GLY A 235 30.85 -37.00 8.17
N SER A 236 31.02 -37.43 9.41
CA SER A 236 32.30 -37.40 10.11
C SER A 236 33.31 -38.39 9.51
N ILE A 237 32.88 -39.56 9.06
CA ILE A 237 33.76 -40.55 8.41
C ILE A 237 34.21 -40.05 7.03
N ALA A 238 33.34 -39.36 6.27
CA ALA A 238 33.71 -38.80 4.97
C ALA A 238 34.79 -37.70 5.09
N LEU A 239 34.75 -36.88 6.14
CA LEU A 239 35.75 -35.84 6.39
C LEU A 239 37.11 -36.43 6.77
N LEU A 240 37.15 -37.50 7.57
CA LEU A 240 38.40 -38.15 7.98
C LEU A 240 39.06 -38.90 6.83
N THR A 241 38.29 -39.55 5.94
CA THR A 241 38.82 -40.23 4.76
C THR A 241 39.31 -39.23 3.70
N GLY A 242 38.65 -38.09 3.54
CA GLY A 242 39.09 -37.04 2.64
C GLY A 242 40.42 -36.42 3.07
N ALA A 243 40.63 -36.16 4.34
CA ALA A 243 41.90 -35.64 4.87
C ALA A 243 43.06 -36.63 4.71
N ALA A 244 42.81 -37.93 4.87
CA ALA A 244 43.83 -38.96 4.68
C ALA A 244 44.30 -39.12 3.22
N LEU A 245 43.38 -38.93 2.27
CA LEU A 245 43.67 -38.97 0.82
C LEU A 245 44.50 -37.76 0.36
N VAL A 246 44.21 -36.57 0.91
CA VAL A 246 44.96 -35.35 0.56
C VAL A 246 46.37 -35.40 1.16
N SER A 247 46.56 -35.93 2.36
CA SER A 247 47.89 -36.06 2.96
C SER A 247 48.79 -37.05 2.26
N ARG A 248 48.23 -38.15 1.71
CA ARG A 248 49.01 -39.12 0.93
C ARG A 248 49.52 -38.58 -0.41
N ARG A 249 48.85 -37.66 -1.03
CA ARG A 249 49.29 -37.02 -2.30
C ARG A 249 50.47 -36.08 -2.14
N ARG A 250 50.79 -35.60 -0.94
CA ARG A 250 51.91 -34.69 -0.69
C ARG A 250 53.25 -35.38 -0.36
N LEU A 251 53.28 -36.70 -0.28
CA LEU A 251 54.49 -37.44 0.10
C LEU A 251 55.17 -38.19 -1.08
N VAL A 252 54.84 -37.87 -2.35
CA VAL A 252 55.57 -38.42 -3.49
C VAL A 252 56.74 -37.48 -3.81
N PRO A 253 58.00 -37.86 -3.55
CA PRO A 253 59.13 -37.03 -3.93
C PRO A 253 59.36 -37.14 -5.44
N THR A 254 59.49 -36.00 -6.09
CA THR A 254 60.03 -35.91 -7.48
C THR A 254 61.49 -36.34 -7.47
N ARG A 255 61.78 -37.51 -8.06
CA ARG A 255 63.13 -37.88 -8.47
C ARG A 255 63.41 -37.24 -9.86
N ARG A 256 64.54 -36.61 -9.97
CA ARG A 256 65.16 -36.25 -11.23
C ARG A 256 65.53 -37.45 -12.03
#